data_87bf2543d8c82de30660213a42d494a7
#
_entry.id   87bf2543d8c82de30660213a42d494a7
#
_cell.length_a   1.000
_cell.length_b   1.000
_cell.length_c   1.000
_cell.angle_alpha   90.00
_cell.angle_beta   90.00
_cell.angle_gamma   90.00
#
_symmetry.space_group_name_H-M   'P 1'
#
loop_
_entity.id
_entity.type
_entity.pdbx_description
1 polymer ?
#
loop_
_entity_poly.entity_id
_entity_poly.type
_entity_poly.pdbx_seq_one_letter_code
_entity_poly.pdbx_strand_id
1 'polypeptide(L)'
;QATRLMMLIDGKIREVNLNEKIIYETIVPDVAKFSMYGSELAFVKKLNADKKFVISIFKLRDMGEIKIDEVDESVGINQIFVNLTEFYGEKYLNTVIGQSLRVYSTDDYPNHDNENTSLNLALEKTLEAVPSEFYTSANGEFFMGVSGNKVMLVNLELMELLQFEHNNNTIRQLDYYLMFDVVDGKMQVYDFDHDNQRTILEKVADGFDAVINHNNRYLYYVGTNDSGLQIKRDKLF
;
A
#
# COMPACT_ATOMS: atom_id res chain seq x y z
N GLN A 1 -9.87 -0.51 -23.36
CA GLN A 1 -8.83 -1.43 -22.88
C GLN A 1 -9.44 -2.24 -21.74
N ALA A 2 -9.39 -3.58 -21.83
CA ALA A 2 -9.80 -4.42 -20.71
C ALA A 2 -8.81 -4.21 -19.57
N THR A 3 -9.29 -3.72 -18.44
CA THR A 3 -8.47 -3.58 -17.23
C THR A 3 -8.19 -4.99 -16.69
N ARG A 4 -6.93 -5.38 -16.65
CA ARG A 4 -6.54 -6.64 -16.02
C ARG A 4 -6.75 -6.52 -14.52
N LEU A 5 -7.50 -7.46 -13.96
CA LEU A 5 -7.67 -7.58 -12.52
C LEU A 5 -6.84 -8.78 -12.05
N MET A 6 -5.89 -8.54 -11.15
CA MET A 6 -5.14 -9.59 -10.48
C MET A 6 -5.73 -9.87 -9.11
N MET A 7 -5.86 -11.13 -8.75
CA MET A 7 -6.37 -11.56 -7.45
C MET A 7 -5.46 -12.62 -6.84
N LEU A 8 -5.30 -12.55 -5.52
CA LEU A 8 -4.69 -13.62 -4.74
C LEU A 8 -5.77 -14.60 -4.29
N ILE A 9 -5.74 -15.81 -4.87
CA ILE A 9 -6.70 -16.88 -4.61
C ILE A 9 -5.93 -18.13 -4.22
N ASP A 10 -6.17 -18.64 -3.02
CA ASP A 10 -5.51 -19.86 -2.48
C ASP A 10 -3.98 -19.82 -2.61
N GLY A 11 -3.36 -18.70 -2.25
CA GLY A 11 -1.91 -18.51 -2.34
C GLY A 11 -1.36 -18.40 -3.77
N LYS A 12 -2.21 -18.08 -4.75
CA LYS A 12 -1.82 -17.96 -6.15
C LYS A 12 -2.30 -16.65 -6.74
N ILE A 13 -1.42 -15.93 -7.43
CA ILE A 13 -1.82 -14.77 -8.22
C ILE A 13 -2.41 -15.25 -9.53
N ARG A 14 -3.62 -14.80 -9.84
CA ARG A 14 -4.37 -15.13 -11.06
C ARG A 14 -4.96 -13.88 -11.69
N GLU A 15 -5.02 -13.84 -13.00
CA GLU A 15 -5.82 -12.85 -13.73
C GLU A 15 -7.29 -13.25 -13.70
N VAL A 16 -8.17 -12.28 -13.50
CA VAL A 16 -9.63 -12.49 -13.43
C VAL A 16 -10.33 -11.54 -14.40
N ASN A 17 -11.22 -12.11 -15.21
CA ASN A 17 -12.14 -11.35 -16.05
C ASN A 17 -13.53 -11.35 -15.40
N LEU A 18 -13.91 -10.22 -14.81
CA LEU A 18 -15.20 -10.10 -14.11
C LEU A 18 -16.40 -10.14 -15.08
N ASN A 19 -16.23 -9.65 -16.32
CA ASN A 19 -17.33 -9.61 -17.29
C ASN A 19 -17.69 -11.01 -17.79
N GLU A 20 -16.69 -11.83 -18.03
CA GLU A 20 -16.84 -13.21 -18.49
C GLU A 20 -16.96 -14.21 -17.33
N LYS A 21 -16.69 -13.75 -16.10
CA LYS A 21 -16.63 -14.58 -14.88
C LYS A 21 -15.61 -15.72 -14.99
N ILE A 22 -14.48 -15.44 -15.62
CA ILE A 22 -13.38 -16.39 -15.83
C ILE A 22 -12.22 -16.06 -14.89
N ILE A 23 -11.66 -17.09 -14.26
CA ILE A 23 -10.39 -17.06 -13.55
C ILE A 23 -9.38 -17.81 -14.41
N TYR A 24 -8.35 -17.10 -14.87
CA TYR A 24 -7.31 -17.67 -15.71
C TYR A 24 -6.32 -18.53 -14.91
N GLU A 25 -5.36 -19.11 -15.61
CA GLU A 25 -4.30 -19.92 -15.00
C GLU A 25 -3.46 -19.14 -13.98
N THR A 26 -2.76 -19.89 -13.15
CA THR A 26 -1.87 -19.30 -12.13
C THR A 26 -0.69 -18.63 -12.80
N ILE A 27 -0.48 -17.35 -12.48
CA ILE A 27 0.68 -16.57 -12.91
C ILE A 27 1.85 -16.82 -11.96
N VAL A 28 1.61 -16.67 -10.64
CA VAL A 28 2.62 -16.89 -9.61
C VAL A 28 2.02 -17.75 -8.49
N PRO A 29 2.63 -18.91 -8.17
CA PRO A 29 2.20 -19.76 -7.04
C PRO A 29 2.88 -19.34 -5.72
N ASP A 30 2.36 -19.90 -4.60
CA ASP A 30 2.93 -19.83 -3.25
C ASP A 30 3.08 -18.40 -2.71
N VAL A 31 2.20 -17.51 -3.14
CA VAL A 31 2.20 -16.09 -2.76
C VAL A 31 1.39 -15.86 -1.48
N ALA A 32 1.98 -15.15 -0.53
CA ALA A 32 1.31 -14.73 0.70
C ALA A 32 0.75 -13.31 0.63
N LYS A 33 1.47 -12.40 -0.04
CA LYS A 33 1.08 -10.99 -0.26
C LYS A 33 1.55 -10.53 -1.63
N PHE A 34 0.85 -9.56 -2.23
CA PHE A 34 1.31 -8.91 -3.45
C PHE A 34 0.81 -7.48 -3.56
N SER A 35 1.51 -6.71 -4.39
CA SER A 35 1.14 -5.39 -4.89
C SER A 35 1.35 -5.37 -6.40
N MET A 36 0.61 -4.53 -7.11
CA MET A 36 0.73 -4.40 -8.56
C MET A 36 0.72 -2.94 -8.96
N TYR A 37 1.63 -2.58 -9.86
CA TYR A 37 1.59 -1.31 -10.56
C TYR A 37 1.87 -1.53 -12.06
N GLY A 38 0.98 -1.05 -12.92
CA GLY A 38 1.08 -1.24 -14.37
C GLY A 38 1.12 -2.73 -14.76
N SER A 39 2.24 -3.17 -15.31
CA SER A 39 2.49 -4.57 -15.70
C SER A 39 3.48 -5.29 -14.78
N GLU A 40 3.72 -4.77 -13.60
CA GLU A 40 4.68 -5.33 -12.65
C GLU A 40 3.96 -5.77 -11.36
N LEU A 41 4.40 -6.88 -10.81
CA LEU A 41 3.92 -7.45 -9.56
C LEU A 41 5.08 -7.51 -8.58
N ALA A 42 4.93 -6.94 -7.39
CA ALA A 42 5.79 -7.26 -6.25
C ALA A 42 5.05 -8.23 -5.33
N PHE A 43 5.73 -9.25 -4.84
CA PHE A 43 5.07 -10.23 -4.00
C PHE A 43 6.03 -10.88 -2.99
N VAL A 44 5.42 -11.49 -1.99
CA VAL A 44 6.10 -12.30 -0.98
C VAL A 44 5.68 -13.75 -1.18
N LYS A 45 6.64 -14.62 -1.50
CA LYS A 45 6.45 -16.08 -1.53
C LYS A 45 6.86 -16.72 -0.21
N LYS A 46 6.19 -17.80 0.15
CA LYS A 46 6.59 -18.65 1.26
C LYS A 46 7.33 -19.89 0.72
N LEU A 47 8.62 -20.01 1.05
CA LEU A 47 9.42 -21.21 0.77
C LEU A 47 9.36 -22.14 1.98
N ASN A 48 8.42 -23.09 1.96
CA ASN A 48 8.20 -24.00 3.08
C ASN A 48 9.42 -24.89 3.42
N ALA A 49 10.19 -25.31 2.40
CA ALA A 49 11.37 -26.14 2.59
C ALA A 49 12.47 -25.42 3.38
N ASP A 50 12.65 -24.13 3.14
CA ASP A 50 13.76 -23.33 3.68
C ASP A 50 13.34 -22.50 4.90
N LYS A 51 12.05 -22.52 5.27
CA LYS A 51 11.49 -21.68 6.32
C LYS A 51 11.77 -20.20 6.12
N LYS A 52 11.59 -19.73 4.89
CA LYS A 52 11.88 -18.37 4.47
C LYS A 52 10.71 -17.78 3.69
N PHE A 53 10.64 -16.47 3.72
CA PHE A 53 9.91 -15.66 2.76
C PHE A 53 10.87 -15.11 1.72
N VAL A 54 10.44 -15.05 0.47
CA VAL A 54 11.19 -14.41 -0.62
C VAL A 54 10.37 -13.26 -1.17
N ILE A 55 10.99 -12.09 -1.24
CA ILE A 55 10.43 -10.91 -1.87
C ILE A 55 10.94 -10.86 -3.30
N SER A 56 10.03 -10.79 -4.26
CA SER A 56 10.37 -10.77 -5.68
C SER A 56 9.52 -9.74 -6.43
N ILE A 57 10.02 -9.31 -7.59
CA ILE A 57 9.26 -8.59 -8.61
C ILE A 57 9.10 -9.50 -9.82
N PHE A 58 7.93 -9.44 -10.44
CA PHE A 58 7.60 -10.18 -11.65
C PHE A 58 7.06 -9.22 -12.71
N LYS A 59 7.65 -9.25 -13.90
CA LYS A 59 7.18 -8.49 -15.06
C LYS A 59 6.25 -9.36 -15.91
N LEU A 60 4.97 -8.98 -15.97
CA LEU A 60 3.97 -9.70 -16.76
C LEU A 60 4.30 -9.74 -18.26
N ARG A 61 5.04 -8.74 -18.76
CA ARG A 61 5.40 -8.65 -20.17
C ARG A 61 6.41 -9.70 -20.58
N ASP A 62 7.41 -9.92 -19.76
CA ASP A 62 8.58 -10.75 -20.06
C ASP A 62 8.53 -12.09 -19.33
N MET A 63 7.48 -12.29 -18.49
CA MET A 63 7.31 -13.48 -17.65
C MET A 63 8.51 -13.79 -16.76
N GLY A 64 9.26 -12.74 -16.39
CA GLY A 64 10.49 -12.84 -15.61
C GLY A 64 10.31 -12.48 -14.14
N GLU A 65 10.84 -13.32 -13.26
CA GLU A 65 10.89 -13.09 -11.82
C GLU A 65 12.31 -12.69 -11.42
N ILE A 66 12.43 -11.62 -10.61
CA ILE A 66 13.69 -11.19 -10.00
C ILE A 66 13.49 -11.20 -8.49
N LYS A 67 14.36 -11.95 -7.84
CA LYS A 67 14.42 -12.00 -6.38
C LYS A 67 15.12 -10.77 -5.85
N ILE A 68 14.51 -10.13 -4.85
CA ILE A 68 14.98 -8.90 -4.21
C ILE A 68 15.61 -9.20 -2.85
N ASP A 69 14.90 -9.95 -2.01
CA ASP A 69 15.34 -10.22 -0.64
C ASP A 69 14.85 -11.58 -0.14
N GLU A 70 15.53 -12.10 0.88
CA GLU A 70 15.10 -13.28 1.66
C GLU A 70 14.91 -12.89 3.11
N VAL A 71 13.81 -13.35 3.71
CA VAL A 71 13.44 -13.06 5.09
C VAL A 71 13.20 -14.37 5.83
N ASP A 72 13.78 -14.52 7.02
CA ASP A 72 13.54 -15.68 7.87
C ASP A 72 12.05 -15.73 8.30
N GLU A 73 11.46 -16.92 8.34
CA GLU A 73 10.04 -17.10 8.68
C GLU A 73 9.72 -16.62 10.12
N SER A 74 10.71 -16.50 11.00
CA SER A 74 10.55 -15.98 12.36
C SER A 74 10.06 -14.53 12.42
N VAL A 75 10.27 -13.73 11.36
CA VAL A 75 9.74 -12.38 11.26
C VAL A 75 8.21 -12.37 11.21
N GLY A 76 7.61 -13.41 10.63
CA GLY A 76 6.16 -13.48 10.44
C GLY A 76 5.65 -12.65 9.26
N ILE A 77 4.75 -13.23 8.48
CA ILE A 77 4.23 -12.61 7.25
C ILE A 77 3.49 -11.28 7.50
N ASN A 78 2.90 -11.10 8.67
CA ASN A 78 2.17 -9.87 9.01
C ASN A 78 3.10 -8.66 9.17
N GLN A 79 4.39 -8.88 9.39
CA GLN A 79 5.42 -7.85 9.53
C GLN A 79 6.16 -7.56 8.22
N ILE A 80 5.72 -8.16 7.12
CA ILE A 80 6.32 -7.95 5.79
C ILE A 80 5.29 -7.22 4.92
N PHE A 81 5.67 -6.09 4.36
CA PHE A 81 4.87 -5.32 3.42
C PHE A 81 5.68 -5.10 2.16
N VAL A 82 5.01 -5.20 1.01
CA VAL A 82 5.56 -4.91 -0.31
C VAL A 82 4.58 -4.04 -1.06
N ASN A 83 5.07 -3.00 -1.71
CA ASN A 83 4.24 -2.11 -2.51
C ASN A 83 5.04 -1.59 -3.71
N LEU A 84 4.41 -1.57 -4.88
CA LEU A 84 4.91 -0.93 -6.09
C LEU A 84 4.19 0.39 -6.27
N THR A 85 4.94 1.45 -6.50
CA THR A 85 4.42 2.78 -6.79
C THR A 85 5.14 3.39 -7.99
N GLU A 86 4.53 4.43 -8.57
CA GLU A 86 5.19 5.31 -9.53
C GLU A 86 4.97 6.75 -9.07
N PHE A 87 6.05 7.53 -9.03
CA PHE A 87 6.03 8.93 -8.70
C PHE A 87 6.91 9.70 -9.69
N TYR A 88 6.36 10.69 -10.38
CA TYR A 88 6.99 11.44 -11.46
C TYR A 88 7.62 10.60 -12.58
N GLY A 89 7.02 9.45 -12.89
CA GLY A 89 7.50 8.54 -13.93
C GLY A 89 8.58 7.57 -13.47
N GLU A 90 9.09 7.72 -12.26
CA GLU A 90 10.02 6.76 -11.65
C GLU A 90 9.26 5.72 -10.82
N LYS A 91 9.66 4.47 -10.95
CA LYS A 91 9.02 3.37 -10.23
C LYS A 91 9.83 2.95 -9.03
N TYR A 92 9.11 2.66 -7.95
CA TYR A 92 9.70 2.27 -6.68
C TYR A 92 9.08 0.98 -6.15
N LEU A 93 9.94 0.10 -5.64
CA LEU A 93 9.55 -0.99 -4.76
C LEU A 93 9.78 -0.56 -3.31
N ASN A 94 8.72 -0.49 -2.55
CA ASN A 94 8.75 -0.17 -1.13
C ASN A 94 8.59 -1.47 -0.34
N THR A 95 9.51 -1.76 0.56
CA THR A 95 9.46 -2.94 1.42
C THR A 95 9.56 -2.54 2.88
N VAL A 96 8.77 -3.19 3.73
CA VAL A 96 8.94 -3.13 5.18
C VAL A 96 9.08 -4.56 5.69
N ILE A 97 10.13 -4.82 6.44
CA ILE A 97 10.44 -6.11 7.06
C ILE A 97 10.70 -5.86 8.55
N GLY A 98 9.72 -6.18 9.40
CA GLY A 98 9.76 -5.77 10.79
C GLY A 98 9.84 -4.25 10.91
N GLN A 99 10.92 -3.74 11.48
CA GLN A 99 11.21 -2.30 11.58
C GLN A 99 12.12 -1.76 10.48
N SER A 100 12.56 -2.59 9.54
CA SER A 100 13.40 -2.14 8.42
C SER A 100 12.55 -1.70 7.25
N LEU A 101 12.65 -0.43 6.87
CA LEU A 101 12.05 0.15 5.66
C LEU A 101 13.12 0.28 4.59
N ARG A 102 12.84 -0.20 3.38
CA ARG A 102 13.69 0.00 2.21
C ARG A 102 12.87 0.41 1.00
N VAL A 103 13.39 1.38 0.26
CA VAL A 103 12.84 1.85 -1.01
C VAL A 103 13.87 1.57 -2.09
N TYR A 104 13.48 0.86 -3.12
CA TYR A 104 14.33 0.55 -4.26
C TYR A 104 13.78 1.24 -5.52
N SER A 105 14.63 1.91 -6.28
CA SER A 105 14.30 2.32 -7.65
C SER A 105 14.27 1.08 -8.55
N THR A 106 13.23 0.98 -9.38
CA THR A 106 13.08 -0.15 -10.31
C THR A 106 13.25 0.25 -11.78
N ASP A 107 13.57 1.52 -12.08
CA ASP A 107 13.68 2.02 -13.46
C ASP A 107 14.91 1.48 -14.19
N ASP A 108 16.02 1.27 -13.49
CA ASP A 108 17.26 0.70 -14.03
C ASP A 108 17.24 -0.83 -14.06
N TYR A 109 16.07 -1.42 -14.24
CA TYR A 109 15.94 -2.88 -14.33
C TYR A 109 16.77 -3.41 -15.50
N PRO A 110 17.82 -4.15 -15.24
CA PRO A 110 18.52 -4.79 -16.34
C PRO A 110 17.64 -5.87 -16.98
N ASN A 111 17.74 -5.99 -18.28
CA ASN A 111 17.20 -7.10 -19.02
C ASN A 111 17.72 -8.44 -18.43
N HIS A 112 16.92 -9.47 -18.51
CA HIS A 112 17.06 -10.82 -17.91
C HIS A 112 18.43 -11.51 -17.96
N ASP A 113 19.42 -10.96 -18.64
CA ASP A 113 20.69 -11.64 -18.96
C ASP A 113 21.79 -11.50 -17.91
N ASN A 114 21.55 -10.77 -16.81
CA ASN A 114 22.56 -10.58 -15.76
C ASN A 114 22.07 -11.15 -14.42
N GLU A 115 22.61 -12.28 -14.01
CA GLU A 115 22.31 -12.99 -12.75
C GLU A 115 22.63 -12.21 -11.46
N ASN A 116 23.20 -11.01 -11.53
CA ASN A 116 23.67 -10.21 -10.38
C ASN A 116 23.10 -8.81 -10.31
N THR A 117 21.86 -8.61 -10.69
CA THR A 117 21.26 -7.27 -10.64
C THR A 117 20.55 -7.02 -9.32
N SER A 118 21.21 -6.27 -8.48
CA SER A 118 20.59 -5.63 -7.32
C SER A 118 19.85 -4.37 -7.76
N LEU A 119 18.62 -4.19 -7.28
CA LEU A 119 17.92 -2.91 -7.40
C LEU A 119 18.74 -1.81 -6.71
N ASN A 120 18.63 -0.60 -7.25
CA ASN A 120 19.22 0.56 -6.61
C ASN A 120 18.43 0.90 -5.33
N LEU A 121 19.10 0.80 -4.17
CA LEU A 121 18.55 1.17 -2.87
C LEU A 121 18.54 2.70 -2.75
N ALA A 122 17.35 3.30 -2.87
CA ALA A 122 17.18 4.76 -2.79
C ALA A 122 17.06 5.26 -1.35
N LEU A 123 16.41 4.48 -0.47
CA LEU A 123 16.23 4.81 0.94
C LEU A 123 16.29 3.57 1.82
N GLU A 124 17.00 3.67 2.96
CA GLU A 124 16.92 2.69 4.05
C GLU A 124 16.76 3.42 5.38
N LYS A 125 15.75 3.03 6.16
CA LYS A 125 15.43 3.62 7.46
C LYS A 125 14.96 2.56 8.45
N THR A 126 15.11 2.88 9.73
CA THR A 126 14.55 2.08 10.81
C THR A 126 13.28 2.77 11.34
N LEU A 127 12.19 2.01 11.38
CA LEU A 127 10.92 2.46 11.91
C LEU A 127 10.92 2.35 13.45
N GLU A 128 10.23 3.27 14.11
CA GLU A 128 10.06 3.22 15.59
C GLU A 128 9.19 2.06 16.06
N ALA A 129 8.32 1.57 15.21
CA ALA A 129 7.46 0.42 15.47
C ALA A 129 7.25 -0.42 14.21
N VAL A 130 6.85 -1.67 14.38
CA VAL A 130 6.41 -2.51 13.26
C VAL A 130 5.00 -2.06 12.87
N PRO A 131 4.74 -1.62 11.62
CA PRO A 131 3.41 -1.22 11.22
C PRO A 131 2.45 -2.42 11.21
N SER A 132 1.22 -2.19 11.63
CA SER A 132 0.11 -3.13 11.49
C SER A 132 -0.63 -2.94 10.17
N GLU A 133 -0.61 -1.72 9.64
CA GLU A 133 -1.26 -1.32 8.40
C GLU A 133 -0.30 -0.45 7.57
N PHE A 134 -0.48 -0.49 6.26
CA PHE A 134 0.38 0.23 5.33
C PHE A 134 -0.43 0.73 4.14
N TYR A 135 -0.39 2.03 3.90
CA TYR A 135 -1.16 2.72 2.87
C TYR A 135 -0.23 3.45 1.90
N THR A 136 -0.64 3.55 0.65
CA THR A 136 0.07 4.33 -0.36
C THR A 136 -0.85 5.40 -0.93
N SER A 137 -0.35 6.61 -1.09
CA SER A 137 -1.10 7.69 -1.73
C SER A 137 -1.43 7.36 -3.18
N ALA A 138 -2.58 7.85 -3.66
CA ALA A 138 -3.03 7.57 -5.02
C ALA A 138 -2.10 8.15 -6.11
N ASN A 139 -1.31 9.19 -5.78
CA ASN A 139 -0.27 9.74 -6.66
C ASN A 139 1.08 9.04 -6.51
N GLY A 140 1.19 8.06 -5.61
CA GLY A 140 2.42 7.29 -5.37
C GLY A 140 3.50 8.00 -4.57
N GLU A 141 3.32 9.28 -4.20
CA GLU A 141 4.33 10.10 -3.53
C GLU A 141 4.59 9.70 -2.08
N PHE A 142 3.51 9.37 -1.36
CA PHE A 142 3.58 9.06 0.05
C PHE A 142 3.17 7.62 0.34
N PHE A 143 3.79 7.02 1.34
CA PHE A 143 3.25 5.83 1.98
C PHE A 143 3.33 5.96 3.49
N MET A 144 2.28 5.50 4.13
CA MET A 144 2.03 5.63 5.55
C MET A 144 1.91 4.26 6.21
N GLY A 145 2.72 4.02 7.24
CA GLY A 145 2.59 2.90 8.14
C GLY A 145 1.94 3.34 9.45
N VAL A 146 1.05 2.53 10.00
CA VAL A 146 0.40 2.80 11.29
C VAL A 146 0.64 1.64 12.23
N SER A 147 1.01 1.94 13.49
CA SER A 147 1.18 0.97 14.56
C SER A 147 0.68 1.56 15.90
N GLY A 148 -0.54 1.21 16.28
CA GLY A 148 -1.19 1.85 17.43
C GLY A 148 -1.32 3.35 17.19
N ASN A 149 -0.77 4.15 18.09
CA ASN A 149 -0.74 5.62 17.96
C ASN A 149 0.47 6.16 17.18
N LYS A 150 1.36 5.31 16.69
CA LYS A 150 2.53 5.72 15.91
C LYS A 150 2.22 5.73 14.43
N VAL A 151 2.56 6.82 13.78
CA VAL A 151 2.45 7.03 12.34
C VAL A 151 3.84 7.20 11.76
N MET A 152 4.11 6.47 10.70
CA MET A 152 5.36 6.52 9.93
C MET A 152 5.00 6.90 8.50
N LEU A 153 5.51 8.04 8.06
CA LEU A 153 5.23 8.58 6.74
C LEU A 153 6.52 8.71 5.94
N VAL A 154 6.54 8.12 4.77
CA VAL A 154 7.64 8.28 3.82
C VAL A 154 7.20 9.20 2.69
N ASN A 155 8.03 10.21 2.42
CA ASN A 155 7.91 11.09 1.27
C ASN A 155 8.94 10.67 0.22
N LEU A 156 8.49 10.21 -0.96
CA LEU A 156 9.39 9.78 -2.04
C LEU A 156 10.05 10.94 -2.77
N GLU A 157 9.44 12.13 -2.80
CA GLU A 157 10.07 13.31 -3.40
C GLU A 157 11.30 13.74 -2.63
N LEU A 158 11.21 13.75 -1.31
CA LEU A 158 12.31 14.17 -0.43
C LEU A 158 13.19 13.02 0.03
N MET A 159 12.79 11.77 -0.21
CA MET A 159 13.42 10.55 0.33
C MET A 159 13.58 10.62 1.85
N GLU A 160 12.55 11.06 2.54
CA GLU A 160 12.52 11.27 3.98
C GLU A 160 11.47 10.41 4.67
N LEU A 161 11.76 10.05 5.91
CA LEU A 161 10.85 9.37 6.85
C LEU A 161 10.49 10.33 7.96
N LEU A 162 9.20 10.65 8.08
CA LEU A 162 8.62 11.33 9.25
C LEU A 162 8.00 10.29 10.17
N GLN A 163 8.18 10.46 11.48
CA GLN A 163 7.56 9.61 12.48
C GLN A 163 6.99 10.50 13.59
N PHE A 164 5.74 10.27 13.94
CA PHE A 164 5.04 11.04 14.96
C PHE A 164 4.00 10.21 15.69
N GLU A 165 3.54 10.69 16.84
CA GLU A 165 2.43 10.10 17.57
C GLU A 165 1.13 10.82 17.22
N HIS A 166 0.09 10.02 16.97
CA HIS A 166 -1.27 10.50 16.78
C HIS A 166 -2.16 9.98 17.90
N ASN A 167 -3.03 10.84 18.44
CA ASN A 167 -3.82 10.50 19.62
C ASN A 167 -4.88 9.41 19.39
N ASN A 168 -5.21 9.12 18.14
CA ASN A 168 -6.19 8.10 17.76
C ASN A 168 -5.55 7.01 16.90
N ASN A 169 -5.93 5.76 17.16
CA ASN A 169 -5.42 4.58 16.46
C ASN A 169 -6.04 4.37 15.06
N THR A 170 -6.80 5.33 14.55
CA THR A 170 -7.62 5.16 13.34
C THR A 170 -7.27 6.13 12.22
N ILE A 171 -6.08 6.73 12.27
CA ILE A 171 -5.64 7.62 11.21
C ILE A 171 -5.50 6.84 9.89
N ARG A 172 -6.06 7.39 8.80
CA ARG A 172 -6.08 6.81 7.47
C ARG A 172 -5.74 7.85 6.43
N GLN A 173 -5.33 7.38 5.28
CA GLN A 173 -5.15 8.25 4.14
C GLN A 173 -6.50 8.61 3.52
N LEU A 174 -6.68 9.88 3.18
CA LEU A 174 -7.89 10.39 2.52
C LEU A 174 -7.62 10.70 1.05
N ASP A 175 -6.53 11.39 0.76
CA ASP A 175 -6.17 11.90 -0.57
C ASP A 175 -4.64 11.97 -0.73
N TYR A 176 -4.17 12.57 -1.80
CA TYR A 176 -2.74 12.70 -2.14
C TYR A 176 -1.91 13.28 -0.99
N TYR A 177 -2.44 14.29 -0.31
CA TYR A 177 -1.75 15.04 0.75
C TYR A 177 -2.52 15.07 2.07
N LEU A 178 -3.60 14.31 2.18
CA LEU A 178 -4.49 14.40 3.33
C LEU A 178 -4.63 13.05 4.03
N MET A 179 -4.54 13.11 5.34
CA MET A 179 -4.94 12.03 6.26
C MET A 179 -6.25 12.41 6.94
N PHE A 180 -6.94 11.42 7.47
CA PHE A 180 -8.13 11.63 8.29
C PHE A 180 -8.21 10.64 9.44
N ASP A 181 -8.93 11.04 10.47
CA ASP A 181 -9.47 10.17 11.50
C ASP A 181 -10.93 10.51 11.78
N VAL A 182 -11.56 9.71 12.63
CA VAL A 182 -12.93 9.96 13.13
C VAL A 182 -12.90 10.02 14.65
N VAL A 183 -13.18 11.20 15.21
CA VAL A 183 -13.21 11.44 16.63
C VAL A 183 -14.60 11.89 17.03
N ASP A 184 -15.26 11.19 17.95
CA ASP A 184 -16.60 11.50 18.44
C ASP A 184 -17.64 11.70 17.31
N GLY A 185 -17.54 10.87 16.27
CA GLY A 185 -18.41 10.94 15.10
C GLY A 185 -18.13 12.11 14.16
N LYS A 186 -17.00 12.77 14.29
CA LYS A 186 -16.55 13.86 13.40
C LYS A 186 -15.32 13.42 12.61
N MET A 187 -15.35 13.62 11.30
CA MET A 187 -14.18 13.43 10.46
C MET A 187 -13.28 14.65 10.56
N GLN A 188 -12.08 14.43 11.06
CA GLN A 188 -11.01 15.40 11.13
C GLN A 188 -10.00 15.11 10.04
N VAL A 189 -9.53 16.13 9.37
CA VAL A 189 -8.55 16.03 8.27
C VAL A 189 -7.29 16.77 8.65
N TYR A 190 -6.17 16.19 8.30
CA TYR A 190 -4.82 16.69 8.54
C TYR A 190 -4.02 16.68 7.25
N ASP A 191 -3.11 17.61 7.10
CA ASP A 191 -2.05 17.51 6.11
C ASP A 191 -1.03 16.41 6.54
N PHE A 192 -0.20 15.92 5.62
CA PHE A 192 0.77 14.87 5.92
C PHE A 192 1.86 15.28 6.94
N ASP A 193 2.14 16.55 7.11
CA ASP A 193 2.97 17.07 8.17
C ASP A 193 2.28 17.13 9.54
N HIS A 194 1.04 16.63 9.60
CA HIS A 194 0.16 16.58 10.78
C HIS A 194 -0.28 17.96 11.28
N ASP A 195 -0.15 18.96 10.46
CA ASP A 195 -0.64 20.31 10.70
C ASP A 195 -2.07 20.52 10.13
N ASN A 196 -2.59 21.72 10.27
CA ASN A 196 -3.85 22.18 9.67
C ASN A 196 -5.08 21.29 9.94
N GLN A 197 -5.17 20.77 11.16
CA GLN A 197 -6.33 19.99 11.59
C GLN A 197 -7.65 20.75 11.41
N ARG A 198 -8.62 20.11 10.75
CA ARG A 198 -9.98 20.67 10.58
C ARG A 198 -11.05 19.60 10.54
N THR A 199 -12.19 19.87 11.15
CA THR A 199 -13.39 19.03 11.01
C THR A 199 -14.07 19.35 9.69
N ILE A 200 -14.32 18.33 8.87
CA ILE A 200 -15.01 18.48 7.58
C ILE A 200 -16.40 17.85 7.53
N LEU A 201 -16.67 16.85 8.36
CA LEU A 201 -17.96 16.16 8.43
C LEU A 201 -18.35 15.84 9.87
N GLU A 202 -19.65 15.72 10.10
CA GLU A 202 -20.27 15.24 11.34
C GLU A 202 -21.09 13.98 11.09
N LYS A 203 -21.35 13.20 12.15
CA LYS A 203 -22.09 11.93 12.10
C LYS A 203 -21.47 10.90 11.17
N VAL A 204 -20.15 10.81 11.22
CA VAL A 204 -19.34 9.81 10.52
C VAL A 204 -19.18 8.59 11.42
N ALA A 205 -19.26 7.40 10.85
CA ALA A 205 -18.97 6.16 11.57
C ALA A 205 -17.46 5.91 11.61
N ASP A 206 -16.95 5.58 12.80
CA ASP A 206 -15.55 5.18 12.96
C ASP A 206 -15.31 3.77 12.40
N GLY A 207 -14.05 3.46 12.09
CA GLY A 207 -13.62 2.15 11.60
C GLY A 207 -13.83 1.90 10.10
N PHE A 208 -14.25 2.90 9.33
CA PHE A 208 -14.47 2.81 7.89
C PHE A 208 -13.58 3.76 7.10
N ASP A 209 -13.20 3.33 5.89
CA ASP A 209 -12.48 4.16 4.95
C ASP A 209 -13.40 5.23 4.32
N ALA A 210 -12.77 6.33 3.93
CA ALA A 210 -13.40 7.36 3.11
C ALA A 210 -12.64 7.49 1.78
N VAL A 211 -13.36 7.82 0.72
CA VAL A 211 -12.77 7.90 -0.63
C VAL A 211 -13.21 9.17 -1.32
N ILE A 212 -12.24 9.92 -1.85
CA ILE A 212 -12.49 11.06 -2.72
C ILE A 212 -12.56 10.60 -4.17
N ASN A 213 -13.68 10.87 -4.83
CA ASN A 213 -13.77 10.75 -6.27
C ASN A 213 -13.45 12.11 -6.92
N HIS A 214 -12.23 12.24 -7.44
CA HIS A 214 -11.73 13.49 -8.02
C HIS A 214 -12.50 13.93 -9.27
N ASN A 215 -13.03 13.00 -10.06
CA ASN A 215 -13.73 13.33 -11.31
C ASN A 215 -15.02 14.12 -11.07
N ASN A 216 -15.76 13.78 -10.04
CA ASN A 216 -17.02 14.42 -9.70
C ASN A 216 -17.01 15.23 -8.39
N ARG A 217 -15.85 15.29 -7.73
CA ARG A 217 -15.60 16.02 -6.48
C ARG A 217 -16.53 15.60 -5.33
N TYR A 218 -16.77 14.30 -5.21
CA TYR A 218 -17.52 13.74 -4.09
C TYR A 218 -16.60 12.99 -3.12
N LEU A 219 -16.86 13.22 -1.84
CA LEU A 219 -16.37 12.39 -0.75
C LEU A 219 -17.42 11.33 -0.42
N TYR A 220 -17.03 10.06 -0.46
CA TYR A 220 -17.86 8.93 -0.05
C TYR A 220 -17.36 8.43 1.31
N TYR A 221 -18.26 8.20 2.23
CA TYR A 221 -17.97 7.76 3.60
C TYR A 221 -19.12 6.98 4.20
N VAL A 222 -18.87 6.29 5.31
CA VAL A 222 -19.95 5.68 6.11
C VAL A 222 -20.38 6.66 7.20
N GLY A 223 -21.63 7.06 7.17
CA GLY A 223 -22.21 7.93 8.19
C GLY A 223 -23.23 7.20 9.07
N THR A 224 -23.58 7.82 10.18
CA THR A 224 -24.61 7.34 11.11
C THR A 224 -25.89 8.18 10.98
N ASN A 225 -27.04 7.54 11.17
CA ASN A 225 -28.33 8.19 11.37
C ASN A 225 -29.17 7.33 12.33
N ASP A 226 -30.41 7.74 12.58
CA ASP A 226 -31.35 7.05 13.47
C ASP A 226 -31.66 5.60 13.02
N SER A 227 -31.45 5.29 11.74
CA SER A 227 -31.66 3.97 11.14
C SER A 227 -30.39 3.10 11.10
N GLY A 228 -29.22 3.62 11.56
CA GLY A 228 -27.94 2.91 11.60
C GLY A 228 -26.89 3.44 10.61
N LEU A 229 -26.05 2.54 10.12
CA LEU A 229 -24.95 2.87 9.20
C LEU A 229 -25.45 3.02 7.76
N GLN A 230 -24.96 4.03 7.07
CA GLN A 230 -25.29 4.30 5.67
C GLN A 230 -24.07 4.82 4.91
N ILE A 231 -23.90 4.39 3.65
CA ILE A 231 -22.97 5.03 2.73
C ILE A 231 -23.54 6.37 2.32
N LYS A 232 -22.78 7.42 2.58
CA LYS A 232 -23.12 8.81 2.24
C LYS A 232 -22.14 9.37 1.24
N ARG A 233 -22.56 10.44 0.59
CA ARG A 233 -21.70 11.24 -0.28
C ARG A 233 -21.96 12.72 -0.06
N ASP A 234 -20.90 13.48 0.04
CA ASP A 234 -20.96 14.94 0.10
C ASP A 234 -20.10 15.55 -1.00
N LYS A 235 -20.56 16.66 -1.54
CA LYS A 235 -19.82 17.39 -2.57
C LYS A 235 -18.74 18.22 -1.89
N LEU A 236 -17.49 18.07 -2.33
CA LEU A 236 -16.36 18.74 -1.71
C LEU A 236 -16.21 20.21 -2.12
N PHE A 237 -16.88 20.69 -3.14
CA PHE A 237 -16.91 22.13 -3.54
C PHE A 237 -17.84 22.36 -4.74
#